data_b03385cd49c14634ca0848e8073e337a
#
_entry.id   b03385cd49c14634ca0848e8073e337a
#
_cell.length_a   1.000
_cell.length_b   1.000
_cell.length_c   1.000
_cell.angle_alpha   90.00
_cell.angle_beta   90.00
_cell.angle_gamma   90.00
#
_symmetry.space_group_name_H-M   'P 1'
#
loop_
_entity.id
_entity.type
_entity.pdbx_description
1 polymer ?
#
loop_
_entity_poly.entity_id
_entity_poly.type
_entity_poly.pdbx_seq_one_letter_code
_entity_poly.pdbx_strand_id
1 'polypeptide(L)'
;MESDLKSQSQFNIIFKYADDTNVLVPQHTDINMKEEFEAIQLWAMHNKLIITVAKTKEIVFRRPNPRYNIDDIIPILGIEQVIEAKLLGVIFNCNLRFCSHLNFILKQCSQRSFLMKQLRSQGLPIVNNLMLFLKLS
;
A
#
# COMPACT_ATOMS: atom_id res chain seq x y z
N MET A 1 -22.16 -11.75 -13.42
CA MET A 1 -21.81 -10.34 -13.73
C MET A 1 -21.42 -9.70 -12.40
N GLU A 2 -20.13 -9.57 -12.13
CA GLU A 2 -19.67 -8.90 -10.91
C GLU A 2 -20.11 -7.44 -10.99
N SER A 3 -20.93 -7.01 -10.03
CA SER A 3 -21.23 -5.58 -9.91
C SER A 3 -19.95 -4.87 -9.51
N ASP A 4 -19.55 -3.86 -10.24
CA ASP A 4 -18.32 -3.12 -9.98
C ASP A 4 -18.41 -2.45 -8.60
N LEU A 5 -17.39 -2.62 -7.78
CA LEU A 5 -17.33 -2.00 -6.46
C LEU A 5 -17.23 -0.48 -6.63
N LYS A 6 -18.20 0.24 -6.09
CA LYS A 6 -18.24 1.71 -6.12
C LYS A 6 -18.26 2.24 -4.70
N SER A 7 -17.63 3.39 -4.49
CA SER A 7 -17.73 4.11 -3.22
C SER A 7 -19.16 4.58 -2.97
N GLN A 8 -19.54 4.61 -1.70
CA GLN A 8 -20.81 5.19 -1.25
C GLN A 8 -20.81 6.72 -1.30
N SER A 9 -19.61 7.33 -1.17
CA SER A 9 -19.40 8.76 -1.24
C SER A 9 -18.77 9.17 -2.57
N GLN A 10 -19.13 10.34 -3.09
CA GLN A 10 -18.44 10.94 -4.23
C GLN A 10 -17.08 11.55 -3.88
N PHE A 11 -16.75 11.69 -2.58
CA PHE A 11 -15.46 12.19 -2.09
C PHE A 11 -14.47 11.06 -1.83
N ASN A 12 -14.96 9.85 -1.53
CA ASN A 12 -14.12 8.69 -1.27
C ASN A 12 -13.70 8.04 -2.58
N ILE A 13 -12.48 7.55 -2.64
CA ILE A 13 -11.94 6.94 -3.85
C ILE A 13 -11.62 5.47 -3.58
N ILE A 14 -12.18 4.59 -4.38
CA ILE A 14 -11.83 3.17 -4.39
C ILE A 14 -11.06 2.89 -5.68
N PHE A 15 -9.91 2.27 -5.56
CA PHE A 15 -9.14 1.81 -6.70
C PHE A 15 -8.63 0.39 -6.47
N LYS A 16 -8.69 -0.42 -7.52
CA LYS A 16 -8.27 -1.81 -7.51
C LYS A 16 -7.05 -2.01 -8.38
N TYR A 17 -6.16 -2.87 -7.91
CA TYR A 17 -5.04 -3.34 -8.70
C TYR A 17 -4.87 -4.84 -8.46
N ALA A 18 -5.18 -5.65 -9.46
CA ALA A 18 -5.32 -7.10 -9.34
C ALA A 18 -6.24 -7.47 -8.16
N ASP A 19 -5.74 -8.20 -7.18
CA ASP A 19 -6.49 -8.63 -6.00
C ASP A 19 -6.54 -7.56 -4.89
N ASP A 20 -5.73 -6.51 -5.00
CA ASP A 20 -5.64 -5.46 -3.99
C ASP A 20 -6.71 -4.40 -4.22
N THR A 21 -7.51 -4.12 -3.19
CA THR A 21 -8.48 -3.02 -3.16
C THR A 21 -8.00 -1.97 -2.18
N ASN A 22 -7.95 -0.73 -2.62
CA ASN A 22 -7.49 0.40 -1.84
C ASN A 22 -8.61 1.43 -1.74
N VAL A 23 -8.78 1.98 -0.54
CA VAL A 23 -9.79 2.98 -0.23
C VAL A 23 -9.12 4.22 0.32
N LEU A 24 -9.38 5.36 -0.26
CA LEU A 24 -8.92 6.65 0.20
C LEU A 24 -10.11 7.47 0.65
N VAL A 25 -10.13 7.84 1.93
CA VAL A 25 -11.19 8.63 2.55
C VAL A 25 -10.60 9.96 3.01
N PRO A 26 -11.03 11.09 2.41
CA PRO A 26 -10.59 12.42 2.81
C PRO A 26 -11.09 12.78 4.21
N GLN A 27 -10.40 13.71 4.89
CA GLN A 27 -10.78 14.20 6.22
C GLN A 27 -12.19 14.82 6.26
N HIS A 28 -12.59 15.49 5.17
CA HIS A 28 -13.90 16.15 5.05
C HIS A 28 -14.78 15.37 4.07
N THR A 29 -15.14 14.16 4.46
CA THR A 29 -16.06 13.32 3.70
C THR A 29 -17.42 13.27 4.40
N ASP A 30 -18.45 12.95 3.63
CA ASP A 30 -19.82 12.70 4.11
C ASP A 30 -19.98 11.28 4.68
N ILE A 31 -19.14 10.34 4.23
CA ILE A 31 -19.13 8.94 4.68
C ILE A 31 -17.75 8.58 5.19
N ASN A 32 -17.67 8.25 6.47
CA ASN A 32 -16.40 7.93 7.13
C ASN A 32 -15.84 6.56 6.71
N MET A 33 -14.59 6.30 7.07
CA MET A 33 -13.89 5.07 6.69
C MET A 33 -14.59 3.80 7.20
N LYS A 34 -15.21 3.85 8.37
CA LYS A 34 -15.91 2.69 8.95
C LYS A 34 -17.14 2.33 8.12
N GLU A 35 -17.97 3.32 7.80
CA GLU A 35 -19.17 3.13 6.97
C GLU A 35 -18.81 2.65 5.56
N GLU A 36 -17.77 3.23 4.96
CA GLU A 36 -17.27 2.79 3.66
C GLU A 36 -16.77 1.35 3.69
N PHE A 37 -16.05 0.97 4.77
CA PHE A 37 -15.57 -0.40 4.94
C PHE A 37 -16.70 -1.41 5.14
N GLU A 38 -17.73 -1.06 5.91
CA GLU A 38 -18.94 -1.88 6.08
C GLU A 38 -19.65 -2.11 4.74
N ALA A 39 -19.75 -1.08 3.91
CA ALA A 39 -20.32 -1.19 2.56
C ALA A 39 -19.50 -2.14 1.66
N ILE A 40 -18.17 -2.06 1.75
CA ILE A 40 -17.26 -2.95 1.02
C ILE A 40 -17.41 -4.40 1.50
N GLN A 41 -17.56 -4.62 2.80
CA GLN A 41 -17.80 -5.97 3.36
C GLN A 41 -19.12 -6.56 2.85
N LEU A 42 -20.20 -5.77 2.83
CA LEU A 42 -21.49 -6.20 2.28
C LEU A 42 -21.38 -6.53 0.80
N TRP A 43 -20.70 -5.67 0.02
CA TRP A 43 -20.46 -5.93 -1.39
C TRP A 43 -19.66 -7.23 -1.61
N ALA A 44 -18.60 -7.46 -0.85
CA ALA A 44 -17.80 -8.68 -0.94
C ALA A 44 -18.64 -9.92 -0.62
N MET A 45 -19.46 -9.87 0.42
CA MET A 45 -20.37 -10.96 0.79
C MET A 45 -21.35 -11.30 -0.33
N HIS A 46 -21.95 -10.29 -0.97
CA HIS A 46 -22.86 -10.49 -2.11
C HIS A 46 -22.16 -11.12 -3.32
N ASN A 47 -20.89 -10.76 -3.53
CA ASN A 47 -20.09 -11.31 -4.64
C ASN A 47 -19.30 -12.57 -4.27
N LYS A 48 -19.57 -13.17 -3.10
CA LYS A 48 -18.91 -14.38 -2.59
C LYS A 48 -17.38 -14.23 -2.48
N LEU A 49 -16.91 -13.03 -2.18
CA LEU A 49 -15.51 -12.71 -1.95
C LEU A 49 -15.24 -12.64 -0.45
N ILE A 50 -14.03 -13.03 -0.05
CA ILE A 50 -13.61 -12.99 1.35
C ILE A 50 -12.56 -11.90 1.52
N ILE A 51 -12.88 -10.90 2.35
CA ILE A 51 -11.90 -9.89 2.75
C ILE A 51 -11.00 -10.47 3.84
N THR A 52 -9.70 -10.53 3.56
CA THR A 52 -8.73 -11.01 4.55
C THR A 52 -8.36 -9.86 5.50
N VAL A 53 -9.11 -9.72 6.59
CA VAL A 53 -8.92 -8.66 7.60
C VAL A 53 -7.49 -8.65 8.15
N ALA A 54 -6.88 -9.81 8.37
CA ALA A 54 -5.49 -9.92 8.86
C ALA A 54 -4.43 -9.32 7.91
N LYS A 55 -4.74 -9.20 6.62
CA LYS A 55 -3.88 -8.55 5.61
C LYS A 55 -4.29 -7.10 5.33
N THR A 56 -5.47 -6.70 5.77
CA THR A 56 -5.97 -5.34 5.60
C THR A 56 -5.32 -4.43 6.64
N LYS A 57 -4.86 -3.27 6.20
CA LYS A 57 -4.19 -2.29 7.06
C LYS A 57 -4.79 -0.92 6.84
N GLU A 58 -4.88 -0.17 7.93
CA GLU A 58 -5.29 1.23 7.92
C GLU A 58 -4.06 2.12 8.13
N ILE A 59 -3.93 3.15 7.33
CA ILE A 59 -2.92 4.19 7.52
C ILE A 59 -3.59 5.55 7.56
N VAL A 60 -3.36 6.30 8.63
CA VAL A 60 -3.88 7.66 8.79
C VAL A 60 -2.78 8.65 8.40
N PHE A 61 -3.00 9.36 7.30
CA PHE A 61 -2.07 10.38 6.85
C PHE A 61 -2.20 11.66 7.68
N ARG A 62 -1.07 12.16 8.17
CA ARG A 62 -0.99 13.30 9.08
C ARG A 62 0.01 14.33 8.58
N ARG A 63 -0.27 15.61 8.82
CA ARG A 63 0.77 16.64 8.65
C ARG A 63 1.84 16.48 9.73
N PRO A 64 3.13 16.70 9.41
CA PRO A 64 4.16 16.88 10.44
C PRO A 64 3.75 18.04 11.35
N ASN A 65 3.76 17.86 12.66
CA ASN A 65 3.33 18.84 13.66
C ASN A 65 1.85 19.28 13.52
N PRO A 66 0.89 18.38 13.75
CA PRO A 66 -0.52 18.75 13.75
C PRO A 66 -0.80 19.73 14.90
N ARG A 67 -1.55 20.80 14.61
CA ARG A 67 -2.00 21.77 15.63
C ARG A 67 -3.07 21.18 16.56
N TYR A 68 -3.66 20.06 16.21
CA TYR A 68 -4.71 19.35 16.93
C TYR A 68 -4.23 17.92 17.24
N ASN A 69 -4.54 17.44 18.44
CA ASN A 69 -4.33 16.05 18.81
C ASN A 69 -5.27 15.18 17.95
N ILE A 70 -4.67 14.24 17.22
CA ILE A 70 -5.40 13.34 16.32
C ILE A 70 -5.69 12.00 17.01
N ASP A 71 -5.78 12.01 18.33
CA ASP A 71 -6.14 10.84 19.14
C ASP A 71 -7.60 10.42 18.95
N ASP A 72 -8.40 11.23 18.21
CA ASP A 72 -9.83 11.01 18.00
C ASP A 72 -10.18 10.08 16.82
N ILE A 73 -9.18 9.60 16.05
CA ILE A 73 -9.45 8.65 14.96
C ILE A 73 -9.48 7.24 15.54
N ILE A 74 -10.70 6.76 15.78
CA ILE A 74 -10.95 5.41 16.28
C ILE A 74 -10.58 4.41 15.19
N PRO A 75 -9.63 3.49 15.44
CA PRO A 75 -9.28 2.45 14.47
C PRO A 75 -10.50 1.59 14.10
N ILE A 76 -10.56 1.13 12.88
CA ILE A 76 -11.62 0.20 12.46
C ILE A 76 -11.43 -1.12 13.24
N LEU A 77 -12.49 -1.60 13.86
CA LEU A 77 -12.45 -2.80 14.67
C LEU A 77 -11.91 -4.00 13.85
N GLY A 78 -10.85 -4.61 14.36
CA GLY A 78 -10.21 -5.77 13.74
C GLY A 78 -9.18 -5.45 12.64
N ILE A 79 -8.98 -4.17 12.26
CA ILE A 79 -7.96 -3.75 11.31
C ILE A 79 -6.77 -3.14 12.04
N GLU A 80 -5.57 -3.56 11.67
CA GLU A 80 -4.34 -3.01 12.21
C GLU A 80 -4.08 -1.61 11.65
N GLN A 81 -4.06 -0.59 12.53
CA GLN A 81 -3.62 0.75 12.15
C GLN A 81 -2.09 0.81 12.18
N VAL A 82 -1.50 1.20 11.07
CA VAL A 82 -0.04 1.22 10.90
C VAL A 82 0.48 2.62 10.58
N ILE A 83 1.73 2.89 10.96
CA ILE A 83 2.42 4.15 10.63
C ILE A 83 3.10 4.10 9.26
N GLU A 84 3.36 2.89 8.75
CA GLU A 84 3.94 2.65 7.43
C GLU A 84 3.24 1.47 6.77
N ALA A 85 2.96 1.59 5.48
CA ALA A 85 2.41 0.52 4.66
C ALA A 85 3.11 0.47 3.30
N LYS A 86 3.26 -0.74 2.76
CA LYS A 86 3.76 -0.95 1.41
C LYS A 86 2.59 -1.17 0.47
N LEU A 87 2.46 -0.31 -0.53
CA LEU A 87 1.44 -0.40 -1.57
C LEU A 87 2.12 -0.37 -2.93
N LEU A 88 1.88 -1.39 -3.75
CA LEU A 88 2.43 -1.52 -5.11
C LEU A 88 3.96 -1.27 -5.19
N GLY A 89 4.69 -1.75 -4.19
CA GLY A 89 6.14 -1.59 -4.12
C GLY A 89 6.63 -0.29 -3.48
N VAL A 90 5.75 0.70 -3.26
CA VAL A 90 6.08 1.97 -2.59
C VAL A 90 5.76 1.88 -1.11
N ILE A 91 6.69 2.32 -0.25
CA ILE A 91 6.46 2.42 1.20
C ILE A 91 5.94 3.81 1.50
N PHE A 92 4.71 3.87 1.98
CA PHE A 92 4.06 5.09 2.46
C PHE A 92 4.21 5.18 3.98
N ASN A 93 4.56 6.35 4.45
CA ASN A 93 4.56 6.69 5.87
C ASN A 93 3.40 7.63 6.18
N CYS A 94 2.87 7.58 7.40
CA CYS A 94 1.74 8.41 7.84
C CYS A 94 1.95 9.92 7.64
N ASN A 95 3.20 10.38 7.57
CA ASN A 95 3.56 11.78 7.30
C ASN A 95 3.92 12.06 5.82
N LEU A 96 3.71 11.09 4.93
CA LEU A 96 4.11 11.14 3.51
C LEU A 96 5.60 11.47 3.29
N ARG A 97 6.45 11.09 4.24
CA ARG A 97 7.91 11.18 4.09
C ARG A 97 8.41 9.89 3.46
N PHE A 98 9.12 10.00 2.36
CA PHE A 98 9.60 8.82 1.61
C PHE A 98 10.98 8.33 2.06
N CYS A 99 11.48 8.75 3.22
CA CYS A 99 12.80 8.33 3.71
C CYS A 99 12.92 6.81 3.83
N SER A 100 11.90 6.13 4.38
CA SER A 100 11.88 4.67 4.49
C SER A 100 11.90 3.99 3.13
N HIS A 101 11.13 4.51 2.18
CA HIS A 101 11.13 4.00 0.81
C HIS A 101 12.48 4.21 0.11
N LEU A 102 13.07 5.39 0.22
CA LEU A 102 14.38 5.69 -0.35
C LEU A 102 15.46 4.76 0.21
N ASN A 103 15.49 4.57 1.53
CA ASN A 103 16.43 3.64 2.18
C ASN A 103 16.24 2.20 1.69
N PHE A 104 14.99 1.75 1.53
CA PHE A 104 14.67 0.44 0.96
C PHE A 104 15.21 0.30 -0.47
N ILE A 105 14.95 1.28 -1.34
CA ILE A 105 15.45 1.27 -2.73
C ILE A 105 16.98 1.30 -2.78
N LEU A 106 17.62 2.17 -1.99
CA LEU A 106 19.10 2.26 -1.92
C LEU A 106 19.71 0.93 -1.47
N LYS A 107 19.12 0.27 -0.47
CA LYS A 107 19.57 -1.05 -0.02
C LYS A 107 19.45 -2.09 -1.15
N GLN A 108 18.34 -2.12 -1.85
CA GLN A 108 18.17 -3.02 -3.00
C GLN A 108 19.16 -2.73 -4.12
N CYS A 109 19.35 -1.46 -4.47
CA CYS A 109 20.33 -1.06 -5.50
C CYS A 109 21.76 -1.49 -5.11
N SER A 110 22.15 -1.28 -3.85
CA SER A 110 23.48 -1.69 -3.36
C SER A 110 23.69 -3.20 -3.43
N GLN A 111 22.69 -3.99 -3.01
CA GLN A 111 22.73 -5.45 -3.10
C GLN A 111 22.85 -5.92 -4.56
N ARG A 112 22.05 -5.35 -5.45
CA ARG A 112 22.05 -5.69 -6.86
C ARG A 112 23.37 -5.30 -7.54
N SER A 113 23.92 -4.12 -7.22
CA SER A 113 25.22 -3.67 -7.72
C SER A 113 26.36 -4.58 -7.24
N PHE A 114 26.30 -5.05 -6.00
CA PHE A 114 27.26 -6.03 -5.48
C PHE A 114 27.19 -7.34 -6.26
N LEU A 115 25.98 -7.89 -6.47
CA LEU A 115 25.79 -9.11 -7.26
C LEU A 115 26.31 -8.95 -8.69
N MET A 116 26.04 -7.82 -9.33
CA MET A 116 26.56 -7.54 -10.67
C MET A 116 28.11 -7.51 -10.71
N LYS A 117 28.75 -6.93 -9.70
CA LYS A 117 30.21 -6.95 -9.59
C LYS A 117 30.75 -8.39 -9.44
N GLN A 118 30.09 -9.20 -8.63
CA GLN A 118 30.46 -10.61 -8.44
C GLN A 118 30.32 -11.41 -9.74
N LEU A 119 29.21 -11.27 -10.44
CA LEU A 119 28.97 -11.94 -11.73
C LEU A 119 29.99 -11.52 -12.78
N ARG A 120 30.34 -10.23 -12.82
CA ARG A 120 31.38 -9.73 -13.73
C ARG A 120 32.75 -10.31 -13.39
N SER A 121 33.10 -10.43 -12.13
CA SER A 121 34.40 -11.02 -11.70
C SER A 121 34.50 -12.50 -12.06
N GLN A 122 33.37 -13.19 -12.20
CA GLN A 122 33.29 -14.58 -12.66
C GLN A 122 33.30 -14.74 -14.19
N GLY A 123 33.55 -13.65 -14.94
CA GLY A 123 33.68 -13.69 -16.40
C GLY A 123 32.34 -13.69 -17.17
N LEU A 124 31.21 -13.47 -16.50
CA LEU A 124 29.93 -13.36 -17.20
C LEU A 124 29.84 -12.04 -17.98
N PRO A 125 29.48 -12.07 -19.26
CA PRO A 125 29.35 -10.85 -20.07
C PRO A 125 28.20 -9.98 -19.57
N ILE A 126 28.33 -8.66 -19.74
CA ILE A 126 27.37 -7.65 -19.21
C ILE A 126 25.94 -7.91 -19.67
N VAL A 127 25.75 -8.42 -20.89
CA VAL A 127 24.41 -8.73 -21.44
C VAL A 127 23.72 -9.83 -20.67
N ASN A 128 24.43 -10.86 -20.26
CA ASN A 128 23.87 -11.97 -19.46
C ASN A 128 23.54 -11.51 -18.03
N ASN A 129 24.34 -10.61 -17.47
CA ASN A 129 24.08 -10.01 -16.16
C ASN A 129 22.80 -9.16 -16.15
N LEU A 130 22.54 -8.42 -17.23
CA LEU A 130 21.32 -7.63 -17.37
C LEU A 130 20.06 -8.52 -17.43
N MET A 131 20.15 -9.63 -18.17
CA MET A 131 19.03 -10.60 -18.28
C MET A 131 18.72 -11.29 -16.95
N LEU A 132 19.73 -11.66 -16.16
CA LEU A 132 19.56 -12.21 -14.82
C LEU A 132 18.91 -11.21 -13.86
N PHE A 133 19.26 -9.93 -13.99
CA PHE A 133 18.76 -8.85 -13.16
C PHE A 133 17.28 -8.55 -13.41
N LEU A 134 16.82 -8.67 -14.66
CA LEU A 134 15.42 -8.46 -15.03
C LEU A 134 14.50 -9.63 -14.60
N LYS A 135 15.05 -10.85 -14.48
CA LYS A 135 14.29 -12.02 -14.01
C LYS A 135 14.11 -12.11 -12.50
N LEU A 136 14.89 -11.36 -11.72
CA LEU A 136 14.85 -11.34 -10.25
C LEU A 136 14.01 -10.17 -9.69
N SER A 137 13.36 -9.39 -10.54
CA SER A 137 12.55 -8.23 -10.15
C SER A 137 11.14 -8.64 -9.77
#